data_97ab749a84f73feb522b58f0167f8912
#
_entry.id   97ab749a84f73feb522b58f0167f8912
#
_cell.length_a   1.000
_cell.length_b   1.000
_cell.length_c   1.000
_cell.angle_alpha   90.00
_cell.angle_beta   90.00
_cell.angle_gamma   90.00
#
_symmetry.space_group_name_H-M   'P 1'
#
loop_
_entity.id
_entity.type
_entity.pdbx_description
1 polymer ?
#
loop_
_entity_poly.entity_id
_entity_poly.type
_entity_poly.pdbx_seq_one_letter_code
_entity_poly.pdbx_strand_id
1 'polypeptide(L)'
;GGTAEVSGTLKAIDVLDTKAQNASEQVDVTGGKFSSDVKEFVPEGNTTDTDSEGNFIVVVDKAKAVAEANGVGYTTVQAAIDAVANSDAAGTVKLLQSKAESVAVPAGANVTLDIPAGVTLTNTNGAHTITNSGTLAITGEGTVDNVTHAKGALVNLSDAQAVIRGGMLTRSSEASTSASQSGGNSWYVIDNHGTLEIAGGKVVNEGHFSSLIRNVGDSAAAKAVLTISGGEVVDGDVAAVNYMDAAAQPVVNITGGTVTGSIYKGEHKGSGGIIHTAADSTGADINVSGGTFKKPVDPAFCAEGFAPNKDPITGDYTVHTHAFVKTEAVAASCAAPGTEAYWTCSVCGKLFSDEAGANEIAAPVIVPKTAHTLVKTEAVAPTCTKEGSEAYWTCSGCGKLFSDGNGANEIAAPVAMSKTAHTPVAAWSSDGSNHWHVCSVCGEKLSQGTHTFGEWHTTLAPTATKTGVQEKNCTVCGYGVCATVPATGTSTPQTGDPFNVWLFVGLLCIGTTGLVVLTGVQLKKHRAGK
;
A
#
# COMPACT_ATOMS: atom_id res chain seq x y z
N GLY A 1 27.73 37.33 28.31
CA GLY A 1 27.55 36.71 27.01
C GLY A 1 26.27 37.23 26.40
N GLY A 2 26.27 37.58 25.13
CA GLY A 2 25.09 37.92 24.38
C GLY A 2 24.83 36.84 23.34
N THR A 3 23.56 36.57 23.04
CA THR A 3 23.18 35.80 21.89
C THR A 3 23.10 36.73 20.68
N ALA A 4 23.67 36.32 19.56
CA ALA A 4 23.50 37.02 18.29
C ALA A 4 22.81 36.07 17.30
N GLU A 5 21.71 36.53 16.73
CA GLU A 5 21.12 35.87 15.55
C GLU A 5 21.74 36.48 14.29
N VAL A 6 22.24 35.64 13.42
CA VAL A 6 22.80 36.07 12.14
C VAL A 6 21.98 35.43 11.03
N SER A 7 21.35 36.25 10.21
CA SER A 7 20.69 35.82 8.98
C SER A 7 21.56 36.09 7.78
N GLY A 8 21.81 35.09 6.93
CA GLY A 8 22.63 35.22 5.72
C GLY A 8 23.85 34.30 5.74
N THR A 9 24.76 34.51 4.78
CA THR A 9 25.98 33.70 4.66
C THR A 9 27.09 34.33 5.45
N LEU A 10 27.63 33.60 6.44
CA LEU A 10 28.83 34.00 7.17
C LEU A 10 30.10 33.56 6.41
N LYS A 11 31.09 34.44 6.33
CA LYS A 11 32.37 34.12 5.69
C LYS A 11 33.39 33.52 6.66
N ALA A 12 33.29 33.87 7.93
CA ALA A 12 34.16 33.34 8.98
C ALA A 12 33.51 33.55 10.35
N ILE A 13 33.88 32.72 11.30
CA ILE A 13 33.60 32.92 12.73
C ILE A 13 34.93 33.16 13.40
N ASP A 14 35.08 34.27 14.12
CA ASP A 14 36.26 34.59 14.90
C ASP A 14 35.84 34.87 16.36
N VAL A 15 36.37 34.09 17.27
CA VAL A 15 36.11 34.23 18.71
C VAL A 15 37.18 35.09 19.33
N LEU A 16 36.80 36.31 19.66
CA LEU A 16 37.71 37.34 20.15
C LEU A 16 37.89 37.34 21.68
N ASP A 17 37.45 36.34 22.43
CA ASP A 17 37.66 36.30 23.87
C ASP A 17 39.04 35.70 24.19
N THR A 18 39.97 36.56 24.54
CA THR A 18 41.35 36.21 24.95
C THR A 18 41.42 35.49 26.30
N LYS A 19 40.29 35.35 27.03
CA LYS A 19 40.22 34.64 28.31
C LYS A 19 39.68 33.23 28.18
N ALA A 20 39.11 32.87 27.03
CA ALA A 20 38.60 31.55 26.79
C ALA A 20 39.74 30.55 26.63
N GLN A 21 39.70 29.49 27.39
CA GLN A 21 40.65 28.38 27.25
C GLN A 21 40.32 27.48 26.07
N ASN A 22 39.08 27.55 25.59
CA ASN A 22 38.56 26.76 24.47
C ASN A 22 37.52 27.55 23.68
N ALA A 23 37.83 27.94 22.46
CA ALA A 23 36.95 28.74 21.61
C ALA A 23 35.62 28.01 21.29
N SER A 24 35.62 26.69 21.21
CA SER A 24 34.44 25.88 20.94
C SER A 24 33.38 25.90 22.06
N GLU A 25 33.80 26.25 23.28
CA GLU A 25 32.86 26.39 24.42
C GLU A 25 32.04 27.68 24.38
N GLN A 26 32.35 28.59 23.47
CA GLN A 26 31.74 29.93 23.39
C GLN A 26 30.82 30.15 22.20
N VAL A 27 30.94 29.30 21.21
CA VAL A 27 30.17 29.43 19.97
C VAL A 27 29.56 28.08 19.60
N ASP A 28 28.26 28.03 19.58
CA ASP A 28 27.49 26.90 19.07
C ASP A 28 26.83 27.26 17.74
N VAL A 29 27.33 26.66 16.66
CA VAL A 29 26.77 26.81 15.33
C VAL A 29 25.78 25.67 15.08
N THR A 30 24.50 25.97 15.17
CA THR A 30 23.44 24.97 15.03
C THR A 30 22.74 24.97 13.67
N GLY A 31 23.09 25.93 12.79
CA GLY A 31 22.53 26.02 11.44
C GLY A 31 23.13 27.16 10.64
N GLY A 32 22.73 27.31 9.39
CA GLY A 32 23.22 28.35 8.49
C GLY A 32 24.03 27.78 7.31
N LYS A 33 24.39 28.70 6.37
CA LYS A 33 25.28 28.43 5.24
C LYS A 33 26.58 29.22 5.43
N PHE A 34 27.71 28.56 5.27
CA PHE A 34 29.01 29.13 5.54
C PHE A 34 29.92 28.92 4.33
N SER A 35 30.78 29.90 4.04
CA SER A 35 31.79 29.80 2.99
C SER A 35 33.06 29.05 3.44
N SER A 36 33.19 28.75 4.74
CA SER A 36 34.29 28.00 5.35
C SER A 36 33.74 26.94 6.28
N ASP A 37 34.48 25.84 6.49
CA ASP A 37 34.08 24.79 7.41
C ASP A 37 34.05 25.32 8.86
N VAL A 38 32.89 25.16 9.50
CA VAL A 38 32.64 25.59 10.88
C VAL A 38 32.58 24.43 11.86
N LYS A 39 33.07 23.26 11.46
CA LYS A 39 32.96 22.00 12.21
C LYS A 39 33.44 22.09 13.65
N GLU A 40 34.46 22.90 13.95
CA GLU A 40 34.99 23.08 15.31
C GLU A 40 34.01 23.82 16.25
N PHE A 41 33.02 24.51 15.70
CA PHE A 41 32.01 25.25 16.46
C PHE A 41 30.63 24.54 16.48
N VAL A 42 30.55 23.37 15.86
CA VAL A 42 29.27 22.63 15.78
C VAL A 42 29.12 21.77 17.03
N PRO A 43 27.96 21.83 17.72
CA PRO A 43 27.71 21.02 18.89
C PRO A 43 27.88 19.52 18.61
N GLU A 44 28.31 18.78 19.64
CA GLU A 44 28.39 17.33 19.56
C GLU A 44 27.02 16.74 19.17
N GLY A 45 27.03 15.80 18.25
CA GLY A 45 25.77 15.30 17.64
C GLY A 45 25.45 15.91 16.27
N ASN A 46 26.25 16.90 15.86
CA ASN A 46 26.16 17.53 14.56
C ASN A 46 27.52 17.51 13.84
N THR A 47 27.51 17.72 12.54
CA THR A 47 28.70 17.84 11.71
C THR A 47 28.41 18.82 10.57
N THR A 48 29.43 19.12 9.77
CA THR A 48 29.23 19.90 8.53
C THR A 48 29.18 19.00 7.31
N ASP A 49 28.39 19.40 6.32
CA ASP A 49 28.34 18.84 4.98
C ASP A 49 28.38 19.98 3.97
N THR A 50 28.50 19.67 2.68
CA THR A 50 28.57 20.67 1.63
C THR A 50 27.31 20.62 0.78
N ASP A 51 26.61 21.77 0.63
CA ASP A 51 25.43 21.87 -0.24
C ASP A 51 25.82 21.91 -1.75
N SER A 52 24.83 21.88 -2.63
CA SER A 52 25.04 21.92 -4.08
C SER A 52 25.73 23.20 -4.60
N GLU A 53 25.79 24.26 -3.81
CA GLU A 53 26.42 25.53 -4.12
C GLU A 53 27.86 25.61 -3.58
N GLY A 54 28.32 24.58 -2.86
CA GLY A 54 29.65 24.51 -2.27
C GLY A 54 29.74 25.20 -0.90
N ASN A 55 28.62 25.57 -0.27
CA ASN A 55 28.63 26.12 1.09
C ASN A 55 28.61 25.01 2.13
N PHE A 56 29.29 25.21 3.25
CA PHE A 56 29.15 24.34 4.41
C PHE A 56 27.82 24.58 5.11
N ILE A 57 27.14 23.51 5.43
CA ILE A 57 25.86 23.50 6.17
C ILE A 57 26.00 22.59 7.39
N VAL A 58 25.34 22.92 8.49
CA VAL A 58 25.27 22.04 9.66
C VAL A 58 24.22 20.98 9.43
N VAL A 59 24.60 19.74 9.63
CA VAL A 59 23.72 18.56 9.51
C VAL A 59 23.85 17.67 10.74
N VAL A 60 22.85 16.84 10.99
CA VAL A 60 22.88 15.89 12.11
C VAL A 60 23.93 14.80 11.87
N ASP A 61 24.87 14.62 12.78
CA ASP A 61 25.77 13.48 12.81
C ASP A 61 25.05 12.25 13.37
N LYS A 62 24.43 11.46 12.50
CA LYS A 62 23.66 10.28 12.90
C LYS A 62 24.48 9.20 13.63
N ALA A 63 25.81 9.27 13.59
CA ALA A 63 26.65 8.34 14.33
C ALA A 63 26.84 8.75 15.80
N LYS A 64 26.69 10.04 16.12
CA LYS A 64 26.87 10.58 17.47
C LYS A 64 25.57 11.04 18.12
N ALA A 65 24.66 11.63 17.35
CA ALA A 65 23.40 12.12 17.87
C ALA A 65 22.50 10.95 18.30
N VAL A 66 21.91 11.06 19.46
CA VAL A 66 20.88 10.13 19.96
C VAL A 66 19.48 10.68 19.78
N ALA A 67 19.35 11.99 19.65
CA ALA A 67 18.09 12.67 19.37
C ALA A 67 18.32 13.87 18.43
N GLU A 68 17.25 14.27 17.76
CA GLU A 68 17.21 15.44 16.88
C GLU A 68 16.02 16.31 17.29
N ALA A 69 16.24 17.61 17.37
CA ALA A 69 15.19 18.60 17.49
C ALA A 69 15.52 19.81 16.62
N ASN A 70 14.54 20.33 15.87
CA ASN A 70 14.68 21.49 14.98
C ASN A 70 15.85 21.38 13.98
N GLY A 71 16.16 20.15 13.50
CA GLY A 71 17.25 19.89 12.57
C GLY A 71 18.65 19.86 13.23
N VAL A 72 18.71 19.92 14.55
CA VAL A 72 19.96 19.86 15.34
C VAL A 72 20.03 18.52 16.06
N GLY A 73 21.19 17.86 15.98
CA GLY A 73 21.45 16.60 16.68
C GLY A 73 21.97 16.83 18.10
N TYR A 74 21.53 15.99 19.02
CA TYR A 74 21.90 16.04 20.44
C TYR A 74 22.40 14.67 20.89
N THR A 75 23.39 14.67 21.79
CA THR A 75 23.97 13.44 22.36
C THR A 75 23.17 12.90 23.54
N THR A 76 22.17 13.66 24.01
CA THR A 76 21.20 13.25 25.02
C THR A 76 19.78 13.62 24.61
N VAL A 77 18.83 12.83 25.04
CA VAL A 77 17.41 13.10 24.76
C VAL A 77 16.94 14.32 25.57
N GLN A 78 17.45 14.47 26.80
CA GLN A 78 17.11 15.62 27.65
C GLN A 78 17.54 16.93 27.00
N ALA A 79 18.75 17.00 26.43
CA ALA A 79 19.21 18.23 25.79
C ALA A 79 18.33 18.61 24.57
N ALA A 80 17.83 17.63 23.83
CA ALA A 80 16.86 17.89 22.75
C ALA A 80 15.52 18.39 23.28
N ILE A 81 15.04 17.81 24.41
CA ILE A 81 13.83 18.29 25.10
C ILE A 81 14.01 19.73 25.59
N ASP A 82 15.15 20.03 26.23
CA ASP A 82 15.45 21.36 26.75
C ASP A 82 15.53 22.40 25.62
N ALA A 83 16.07 22.02 24.46
CA ALA A 83 16.12 22.89 23.31
C ALA A 83 14.71 23.24 22.77
N VAL A 84 13.79 22.28 22.78
CA VAL A 84 12.38 22.53 22.45
C VAL A 84 11.72 23.37 23.56
N ALA A 85 11.94 23.04 24.82
CA ALA A 85 11.34 23.73 25.95
C ALA A 85 11.74 25.21 26.05
N ASN A 86 12.95 25.54 25.60
CA ASN A 86 13.48 26.91 25.57
C ASN A 86 13.00 27.71 24.35
N SER A 87 12.32 27.06 23.41
CA SER A 87 11.71 27.72 22.27
C SER A 87 10.23 27.97 22.56
N ASP A 88 9.68 29.06 22.77
CA ASP A 88 8.25 29.31 23.09
C ASP A 88 7.23 28.64 22.16
N ALA A 89 7.64 27.64 21.38
CA ALA A 89 6.87 26.92 20.40
C ALA A 89 6.84 25.40 20.68
N ALA A 90 5.76 24.74 20.25
CA ALA A 90 5.72 23.28 20.24
C ALA A 90 6.80 22.73 19.29
N GLY A 91 7.52 21.70 19.72
CA GLY A 91 8.55 21.07 18.91
C GLY A 91 8.58 19.55 19.02
N THR A 92 9.25 18.94 18.04
CA THR A 92 9.42 17.49 17.98
C THR A 92 10.85 17.14 18.34
N VAL A 93 11.00 16.22 19.28
CA VAL A 93 12.24 15.52 19.60
C VAL A 93 12.14 14.13 19.01
N LYS A 94 12.94 13.86 18.00
CA LYS A 94 13.02 12.54 17.37
C LYS A 94 14.21 11.76 17.91
N LEU A 95 13.99 10.58 18.46
CA LEU A 95 15.06 9.68 18.81
C LEU A 95 15.70 9.09 17.53
N LEU A 96 17.01 9.03 17.49
CA LEU A 96 17.79 8.47 16.37
C LEU A 96 18.35 7.10 16.71
N GLN A 97 18.54 6.82 18.00
CA GLN A 97 19.06 5.54 18.50
C GLN A 97 18.51 5.28 19.91
N SER A 98 18.56 4.00 20.31
CA SER A 98 18.16 3.61 21.66
C SER A 98 19.06 4.23 22.72
N LYS A 99 18.44 4.68 23.81
CA LYS A 99 19.16 5.37 24.90
C LYS A 99 18.62 4.97 26.26
N ALA A 100 19.53 4.69 27.17
CA ALA A 100 19.24 4.62 28.58
C ALA A 100 19.38 6.03 29.19
N GLU A 101 18.26 6.70 29.40
CA GLU A 101 18.20 8.06 29.90
C GLU A 101 16.81 8.34 30.51
N SER A 102 16.79 8.84 31.73
CA SER A 102 15.56 9.35 32.34
C SER A 102 15.40 10.82 31.95
N VAL A 103 14.23 11.15 31.40
CA VAL A 103 13.99 12.49 30.87
C VAL A 103 12.82 13.18 31.59
N ALA A 104 12.88 14.50 31.62
CA ALA A 104 11.81 15.35 32.16
C ALA A 104 11.35 16.36 31.11
N VAL A 105 10.03 16.46 30.93
CA VAL A 105 9.40 17.55 30.18
C VAL A 105 9.03 18.64 31.15
N PRO A 106 9.66 19.83 31.09
CA PRO A 106 9.41 20.88 32.08
C PRO A 106 8.03 21.52 31.91
N ALA A 107 7.56 22.15 32.98
CA ALA A 107 6.29 22.90 32.98
C ALA A 107 6.33 24.00 31.90
N GLY A 108 5.24 24.16 31.18
CA GLY A 108 5.13 25.11 30.07
C GLY A 108 5.71 24.64 28.72
N ALA A 109 6.56 23.62 28.70
CA ALA A 109 7.05 23.05 27.47
C ALA A 109 5.95 22.27 26.71
N ASN A 110 6.05 22.27 25.36
CA ASN A 110 5.17 21.50 24.50
C ASN A 110 6.02 20.63 23.56
N VAL A 111 6.18 19.36 23.91
CA VAL A 111 7.11 18.42 23.31
C VAL A 111 6.37 17.27 22.65
N THR A 112 6.68 17.00 21.39
CA THR A 112 6.37 15.72 20.74
C THR A 112 7.62 14.85 20.77
N LEU A 113 7.58 13.71 21.45
CA LEU A 113 8.64 12.72 21.48
C LEU A 113 8.33 11.65 20.43
N ASP A 114 9.06 11.68 19.31
CA ASP A 114 8.94 10.70 18.22
C ASP A 114 9.98 9.61 18.38
N ILE A 115 9.53 8.39 18.64
CA ILE A 115 10.38 7.22 18.86
C ILE A 115 10.17 6.24 17.70
N PRO A 116 11.09 6.14 16.75
CA PRO A 116 10.95 5.26 15.59
C PRO A 116 10.94 3.77 15.98
N ALA A 117 10.42 2.93 15.09
CA ALA A 117 10.45 1.48 15.23
C ALA A 117 11.88 0.96 15.52
N GLY A 118 11.99 0.04 16.48
CA GLY A 118 13.26 -0.55 16.90
C GLY A 118 14.13 0.36 17.80
N VAL A 119 13.69 1.56 18.10
CA VAL A 119 14.35 2.48 19.04
C VAL A 119 13.67 2.40 20.40
N THR A 120 14.45 2.35 21.47
CA THR A 120 13.98 2.28 22.85
C THR A 120 14.56 3.40 23.69
N LEU A 121 13.69 4.13 24.36
CA LEU A 121 14.07 4.99 25.48
C LEU A 121 13.82 4.22 26.78
N THR A 122 14.88 3.94 27.54
CA THR A 122 14.77 3.32 28.84
C THR A 122 15.33 4.22 29.94
N ASN A 123 14.99 3.96 31.20
CA ASN A 123 15.41 4.80 32.31
C ASN A 123 16.87 4.61 32.70
N THR A 124 17.41 5.60 33.39
CA THR A 124 18.58 5.42 34.24
C THR A 124 18.19 4.78 35.58
N ASN A 125 19.17 4.19 36.27
CA ASN A 125 18.92 3.47 37.51
C ASN A 125 18.22 4.36 38.57
N GLY A 126 17.14 3.86 39.14
CA GLY A 126 16.42 4.49 40.23
C GLY A 126 15.40 5.57 39.84
N ALA A 127 15.17 5.83 38.55
CA ALA A 127 14.28 6.90 38.12
C ALA A 127 13.14 6.38 37.21
N HIS A 128 12.09 7.18 37.07
CA HIS A 128 11.11 7.01 36.00
C HIS A 128 11.75 7.27 34.63
N THR A 129 11.24 6.67 33.57
CA THR A 129 11.80 6.92 32.24
C THR A 129 11.42 8.31 31.75
N ILE A 130 10.15 8.67 31.83
CA ILE A 130 9.65 9.99 31.47
C ILE A 130 8.88 10.57 32.68
N THR A 131 9.27 11.78 33.08
CA THR A 131 8.49 12.60 34.03
C THR A 131 7.96 13.82 33.29
N ASN A 132 6.66 13.92 33.12
CA ASN A 132 6.02 15.04 32.44
C ASN A 132 5.43 16.04 33.40
N SER A 133 5.85 17.29 33.29
CA SER A 133 5.26 18.45 33.98
C SER A 133 4.64 19.46 32.99
N GLY A 134 4.81 19.25 31.69
CA GLY A 134 4.35 20.12 30.62
C GLY A 134 3.27 19.47 29.74
N THR A 135 3.37 19.72 28.45
CA THR A 135 2.56 19.07 27.42
C THR A 135 3.43 18.11 26.63
N LEU A 136 3.08 16.82 26.63
CA LEU A 136 3.82 15.75 25.99
C LEU A 136 2.96 15.00 24.99
N ALA A 137 3.43 14.81 23.77
CA ALA A 137 2.90 13.81 22.85
C ALA A 137 3.95 12.72 22.61
N ILE A 138 3.56 11.44 22.69
CA ILE A 138 4.43 10.30 22.32
C ILE A 138 3.92 9.74 21.00
N THR A 139 4.82 9.65 20.00
CA THR A 139 4.53 9.20 18.63
C THR A 139 5.58 8.18 18.17
N GLY A 140 5.38 7.65 16.96
CA GLY A 140 6.25 6.63 16.37
C GLY A 140 5.84 5.21 16.77
N GLU A 141 6.71 4.24 16.46
CA GLU A 141 6.47 2.80 16.69
C GLU A 141 7.51 2.18 17.66
N GLY A 142 8.34 3.02 18.29
CA GLY A 142 9.38 2.59 19.22
C GLY A 142 8.85 2.32 20.61
N THR A 143 9.77 2.18 21.57
CA THR A 143 9.44 1.75 22.93
C THR A 143 9.89 2.75 23.98
N VAL A 144 9.04 3.00 24.96
CA VAL A 144 9.40 3.61 26.24
C VAL A 144 9.34 2.53 27.31
N ASP A 145 10.48 2.19 27.88
CA ASP A 145 10.61 1.10 28.85
C ASP A 145 11.12 1.58 30.20
N ASN A 146 10.72 0.94 31.26
CA ASN A 146 11.30 1.14 32.58
C ASN A 146 11.71 -0.19 33.21
N VAL A 147 12.97 -0.30 33.60
CA VAL A 147 13.56 -1.51 34.20
C VAL A 147 13.90 -1.36 35.69
N THR A 148 13.45 -0.29 36.31
CA THR A 148 13.74 -0.01 37.74
C THR A 148 12.54 -0.33 38.63
N HIS A 149 12.83 -0.97 39.74
CA HIS A 149 11.85 -1.22 40.79
C HIS A 149 11.11 0.05 41.23
N ALA A 150 9.81 -0.04 41.41
CA ALA A 150 8.91 1.04 41.88
C ALA A 150 8.94 2.33 41.03
N LYS A 151 9.23 2.19 39.74
CA LYS A 151 9.27 3.29 38.76
C LYS A 151 8.48 2.94 37.49
N GLY A 152 7.82 3.92 36.92
CA GLY A 152 7.03 3.77 35.69
C GLY A 152 7.75 4.25 34.43
N ALA A 153 7.24 3.83 33.30
CA ALA A 153 7.69 4.35 32.01
C ALA A 153 7.28 5.82 31.82
N LEU A 154 6.09 6.19 32.28
CA LEU A 154 5.58 7.56 32.26
C LEU A 154 4.96 7.93 33.62
N VAL A 155 5.41 9.04 34.17
CA VAL A 155 4.71 9.76 35.24
C VAL A 155 4.23 11.08 34.69
N ASN A 156 2.93 11.28 34.62
CA ASN A 156 2.31 12.52 34.19
C ASN A 156 1.83 13.27 35.46
N LEU A 157 2.53 14.33 35.79
CA LEU A 157 2.30 15.06 37.05
C LEU A 157 1.00 15.88 37.02
N SER A 158 0.59 16.36 38.19
CA SER A 158 -0.57 17.26 38.31
C SER A 158 -0.41 18.46 37.39
N ASP A 159 -1.50 18.90 36.75
CA ASP A 159 -1.58 19.97 35.76
C ASP A 159 -0.87 19.70 34.44
N ALA A 160 -0.11 18.61 34.32
CA ALA A 160 0.52 18.22 33.08
C ALA A 160 -0.48 17.56 32.10
N GLN A 161 -0.17 17.64 30.81
CA GLN A 161 -0.94 17.03 29.75
C GLN A 161 -0.07 16.04 28.98
N ALA A 162 -0.58 14.84 28.70
CA ALA A 162 0.10 13.87 27.88
C ALA A 162 -0.87 13.22 26.88
N VAL A 163 -0.38 12.89 25.70
CA VAL A 163 -1.10 12.08 24.71
C VAL A 163 -0.18 11.01 24.12
N ILE A 164 -0.61 9.77 24.15
CA ILE A 164 0.06 8.64 23.53
C ILE A 164 -0.66 8.35 22.21
N ARG A 165 0.01 8.53 21.09
CA ARG A 165 -0.50 8.31 19.73
C ARG A 165 0.10 7.09 19.05
N GLY A 166 1.22 6.57 19.57
CA GLY A 166 1.94 5.44 19.00
C GLY A 166 2.97 4.84 19.94
N GLY A 167 3.69 3.85 19.45
CA GLY A 167 4.73 3.15 20.19
C GLY A 167 4.22 2.22 21.30
N MET A 168 5.16 1.71 22.07
CA MET A 168 4.90 0.83 23.20
C MET A 168 5.44 1.44 24.49
N LEU A 169 4.60 1.52 25.50
CA LEU A 169 5.02 1.86 26.87
C LEU A 169 4.99 0.57 27.69
N THR A 170 6.12 0.23 28.33
CA THR A 170 6.25 -1.03 29.05
C THR A 170 7.14 -0.93 30.29
N ARG A 171 7.07 -1.95 31.10
CA ARG A 171 8.06 -2.31 32.11
C ARG A 171 8.52 -3.73 31.81
N SER A 172 9.64 -3.87 31.11
CA SER A 172 10.07 -5.16 30.55
C SER A 172 10.76 -6.07 31.54
N SER A 173 11.47 -5.53 32.51
CA SER A 173 12.24 -6.35 33.44
C SER A 173 12.49 -5.62 34.75
N GLU A 174 12.20 -6.28 35.85
CA GLU A 174 12.74 -5.92 37.16
C GLU A 174 13.61 -7.07 37.67
N ALA A 175 14.87 -6.81 37.86
CA ALA A 175 15.88 -7.83 38.19
C ALA A 175 15.67 -8.52 39.55
N SER A 176 14.73 -8.10 40.37
CA SER A 176 14.62 -8.54 41.78
C SER A 176 13.26 -9.10 42.19
N THR A 177 12.46 -9.56 41.25
CA THR A 177 11.11 -9.90 41.62
C THR A 177 10.95 -11.35 42.00
N SER A 178 10.71 -11.53 43.26
CA SER A 178 10.10 -12.74 43.70
C SER A 178 8.64 -12.79 43.22
N ALA A 179 8.23 -13.94 42.73
CA ALA A 179 6.84 -14.23 42.40
C ALA A 179 5.87 -14.05 43.60
N SER A 180 6.38 -13.75 44.76
CA SER A 180 5.58 -13.44 45.96
C SER A 180 5.18 -11.99 45.97
N GLN A 181 4.11 -11.73 45.46
CA GLN A 181 3.35 -10.52 45.16
C GLN A 181 3.05 -9.61 46.33
N SER A 182 3.35 -10.00 47.52
CA SER A 182 3.03 -9.25 48.74
C SER A 182 4.01 -8.13 49.08
N GLY A 183 5.04 -7.93 48.27
CA GLY A 183 6.18 -7.11 48.61
C GLY A 183 6.28 -5.76 47.96
N GLY A 184 5.27 -5.22 47.36
CA GLY A 184 5.30 -3.84 46.86
C GLY A 184 6.29 -3.56 45.70
N ASN A 185 6.72 -4.59 45.00
CA ASN A 185 7.63 -4.45 43.86
C ASN A 185 6.92 -4.19 42.55
N SER A 186 5.62 -4.19 42.55
CA SER A 186 4.82 -3.90 41.40
C SER A 186 4.60 -2.39 41.32
N TRP A 187 4.91 -1.81 40.17
CA TRP A 187 4.64 -0.43 39.85
C TRP A 187 3.86 -0.34 38.55
N TYR A 188 3.27 0.80 38.32
CA TYR A 188 2.47 1.07 37.15
C TYR A 188 3.39 1.36 35.98
N VAL A 189 2.98 0.98 34.76
CA VAL A 189 3.63 1.45 33.53
C VAL A 189 3.42 2.94 33.38
N ILE A 190 2.18 3.38 33.65
CA ILE A 190 1.80 4.79 33.65
C ILE A 190 1.21 5.20 35.01
N ASP A 191 1.72 6.26 35.55
CA ASP A 191 1.19 6.92 36.77
C ASP A 191 0.71 8.33 36.40
N ASN A 192 -0.61 8.49 36.27
CA ASN A 192 -1.23 9.72 35.83
C ASN A 192 -1.86 10.49 36.98
N HIS A 193 -1.37 11.70 37.22
CA HIS A 193 -1.90 12.68 38.13
C HIS A 193 -2.51 13.91 37.43
N GLY A 194 -2.27 14.04 36.12
CA GLY A 194 -2.73 15.13 35.26
C GLY A 194 -3.78 14.67 34.24
N THR A 195 -3.72 15.22 33.06
CA THR A 195 -4.58 14.81 31.95
C THR A 195 -3.78 13.94 30.99
N LEU A 196 -4.25 12.72 30.74
CA LEU A 196 -3.63 11.76 29.84
C LEU A 196 -4.66 11.24 28.84
N GLU A 197 -4.29 11.22 27.56
CA GLU A 197 -5.02 10.51 26.52
C GLU A 197 -4.18 9.37 25.93
N ILE A 198 -4.75 8.19 25.82
CA ILE A 198 -4.23 7.09 25.02
C ILE A 198 -5.08 7.02 23.75
N ALA A 199 -4.56 7.61 22.67
CA ALA A 199 -5.22 7.66 21.36
C ALA A 199 -4.71 6.58 20.41
N GLY A 200 -3.56 5.94 20.73
CA GLY A 200 -2.92 4.91 19.95
C GLY A 200 -1.79 4.23 20.71
N GLY A 201 -1.04 3.40 20.01
CA GLY A 201 0.07 2.64 20.60
C GLY A 201 -0.36 1.53 21.54
N LYS A 202 0.58 1.05 22.34
CA LYS A 202 0.39 -0.09 23.22
C LYS A 202 0.95 0.19 24.61
N VAL A 203 0.19 -0.11 25.64
CA VAL A 203 0.65 -0.10 27.04
C VAL A 203 0.60 -1.53 27.55
N VAL A 204 1.75 -2.08 27.97
CA VAL A 204 1.86 -3.47 28.39
C VAL A 204 2.82 -3.61 29.57
N ASN A 205 2.52 -4.51 30.51
CA ASN A 205 3.45 -4.85 31.59
C ASN A 205 4.06 -6.23 31.31
N GLU A 206 5.26 -6.28 30.79
CA GLU A 206 5.95 -7.53 30.47
C GLU A 206 6.59 -8.21 31.69
N GLY A 207 6.72 -7.49 32.78
CA GLY A 207 7.48 -7.97 33.94
C GLY A 207 6.67 -8.28 35.18
N HIS A 208 5.52 -7.65 35.46
CA HIS A 208 4.90 -7.71 36.78
C HIS A 208 3.38 -7.54 36.89
N PHE A 209 2.88 -8.01 38.02
CA PHE A 209 1.48 -8.04 38.46
C PHE A 209 1.08 -6.72 39.12
N SER A 210 0.87 -5.69 38.40
CA SER A 210 0.29 -4.45 38.89
C SER A 210 -0.71 -3.92 37.88
N SER A 211 -1.54 -2.98 38.35
CA SER A 211 -2.30 -2.19 37.41
C SER A 211 -1.35 -1.54 36.42
N LEU A 212 -1.69 -1.62 35.15
CA LEU A 212 -0.90 -0.98 34.11
C LEU A 212 -0.89 0.51 34.24
N ILE A 213 -2.09 1.06 34.45
CA ILE A 213 -2.30 2.48 34.50
C ILE A 213 -2.98 2.81 35.82
N ARG A 214 -2.35 3.67 36.60
CA ARG A 214 -2.94 4.29 37.77
C ARG A 214 -3.31 5.72 37.42
N ASN A 215 -4.59 6.08 37.60
CA ASN A 215 -5.10 7.43 37.41
C ASN A 215 -5.49 8.00 38.79
N VAL A 216 -4.69 8.91 39.30
CA VAL A 216 -4.70 9.29 40.72
C VAL A 216 -5.17 10.72 40.93
N GLY A 217 -6.24 10.91 41.65
CA GLY A 217 -6.62 12.24 42.14
C GLY A 217 -5.80 12.65 43.37
N ASP A 218 -5.01 13.68 43.27
CA ASP A 218 -4.20 14.19 44.38
C ASP A 218 -4.99 15.14 45.29
N SER A 219 -5.91 15.92 44.72
CA SER A 219 -6.77 16.84 45.44
C SER A 219 -8.00 17.21 44.61
N ALA A 220 -8.97 17.87 45.24
CA ALA A 220 -10.15 18.40 44.56
C ALA A 220 -9.80 19.41 43.44
N ALA A 221 -8.67 20.09 43.54
CA ALA A 221 -8.21 21.08 42.57
C ALA A 221 -7.40 20.43 41.44
N ALA A 222 -6.70 19.32 41.73
CA ALA A 222 -5.85 18.60 40.78
C ALA A 222 -6.49 17.25 40.44
N LYS A 223 -7.51 17.28 39.56
CA LYS A 223 -8.21 16.08 39.10
C LYS A 223 -7.41 15.38 38.01
N ALA A 224 -7.07 14.12 38.23
CA ALA A 224 -6.51 13.29 37.21
C ALA A 224 -7.58 12.83 36.22
N VAL A 225 -7.32 13.00 34.93
CA VAL A 225 -8.21 12.53 33.87
C VAL A 225 -7.43 11.61 32.95
N LEU A 226 -7.89 10.38 32.83
CA LEU A 226 -7.41 9.42 31.82
C LEU A 226 -8.49 9.23 30.76
N THR A 227 -8.13 9.41 29.50
CA THR A 227 -8.99 9.06 28.37
C THR A 227 -8.32 7.98 27.53
N ILE A 228 -9.00 6.87 27.29
CA ILE A 228 -8.60 5.84 26.33
C ILE A 228 -9.53 5.96 25.13
N SER A 229 -9.04 6.56 24.06
CA SER A 229 -9.78 6.75 22.81
C SER A 229 -9.33 5.80 21.71
N GLY A 230 -8.17 5.14 21.88
CA GLY A 230 -7.58 4.19 20.94
C GLY A 230 -6.47 3.36 21.58
N GLY A 231 -5.69 2.66 20.75
CA GLY A 231 -4.57 1.85 21.20
C GLY A 231 -4.94 0.58 21.97
N GLU A 232 -3.95 -0.01 22.60
CA GLU A 232 -4.06 -1.29 23.32
C GLU A 232 -3.50 -1.17 24.74
N VAL A 233 -4.28 -1.57 25.73
CA VAL A 233 -3.88 -1.73 27.13
C VAL A 233 -3.91 -3.23 27.45
N VAL A 234 -2.73 -3.84 27.51
CA VAL A 234 -2.56 -5.31 27.45
C VAL A 234 -1.93 -5.85 28.73
N ASP A 235 -2.49 -6.95 29.23
CA ASP A 235 -1.96 -7.74 30.34
C ASP A 235 -1.85 -6.99 31.67
N GLY A 236 -2.77 -6.08 31.93
CA GLY A 236 -2.87 -5.41 33.20
C GLY A 236 -4.09 -4.53 33.32
N ASP A 237 -4.33 -4.04 34.50
CA ASP A 237 -5.56 -3.38 34.87
C ASP A 237 -5.46 -1.84 34.76
N VAL A 238 -6.61 -1.20 34.53
CA VAL A 238 -6.78 0.24 34.57
C VAL A 238 -7.48 0.61 35.88
N ALA A 239 -6.82 1.42 36.72
CA ALA A 239 -7.34 1.82 38.00
C ALA A 239 -7.64 3.32 38.08
N ALA A 240 -8.86 3.69 38.39
CA ALA A 240 -9.22 5.01 38.87
C ALA A 240 -9.07 5.04 40.40
N VAL A 241 -8.18 5.88 40.89
CA VAL A 241 -7.77 5.87 42.31
C VAL A 241 -8.05 7.21 42.97
N ASN A 242 -8.77 7.17 44.04
CA ASN A 242 -8.89 8.29 44.95
C ASN A 242 -7.74 8.25 45.97
N TYR A 243 -6.80 9.17 45.84
CA TYR A 243 -5.60 9.18 46.67
C TYR A 243 -5.74 10.16 47.84
N MET A 244 -5.92 9.64 49.04
CA MET A 244 -5.87 10.35 50.33
C MET A 244 -6.87 11.51 50.57
N ASP A 245 -7.56 12.00 49.58
CA ASP A 245 -8.57 13.04 49.67
C ASP A 245 -9.88 12.56 49.02
N ALA A 246 -10.93 12.46 49.83
CA ALA A 246 -12.26 12.08 49.34
C ALA A 246 -12.85 13.07 48.34
N ALA A 247 -12.32 14.30 48.28
CA ALA A 247 -12.72 15.30 47.30
C ALA A 247 -11.95 15.19 45.95
N ALA A 248 -10.85 14.43 45.94
CA ALA A 248 -10.17 14.11 44.71
C ALA A 248 -11.03 13.11 43.90
N GLN A 249 -11.45 13.50 42.75
CA GLN A 249 -12.32 12.71 41.86
C GLN A 249 -11.61 12.40 40.54
N PRO A 250 -10.72 11.40 40.53
CA PRO A 250 -10.09 10.99 39.29
C PRO A 250 -11.13 10.42 38.34
N VAL A 251 -10.99 10.75 37.07
CA VAL A 251 -11.91 10.33 36.01
C VAL A 251 -11.18 9.44 34.99
N VAL A 252 -11.79 8.32 34.67
CA VAL A 252 -11.36 7.46 33.55
C VAL A 252 -12.47 7.42 32.53
N ASN A 253 -12.18 7.89 31.30
CA ASN A 253 -13.06 7.83 30.16
C ASN A 253 -12.53 6.80 29.19
N ILE A 254 -13.32 5.80 28.77
CA ILE A 254 -12.95 4.84 27.73
C ILE A 254 -13.96 5.00 26.61
N THR A 255 -13.49 5.56 25.51
CA THR A 255 -14.31 5.84 24.31
C THR A 255 -13.92 4.96 23.12
N GLY A 256 -12.79 4.24 23.24
CA GLY A 256 -12.26 3.37 22.18
C GLY A 256 -11.11 2.51 22.68
N GLY A 257 -10.34 1.94 21.75
CA GLY A 257 -9.20 1.08 22.06
C GLY A 257 -9.55 -0.32 22.55
N THR A 258 -8.53 -1.07 22.95
CA THR A 258 -8.65 -2.42 23.47
C THR A 258 -8.04 -2.51 24.86
N VAL A 259 -8.79 -3.02 25.84
CA VAL A 259 -8.35 -3.26 27.22
C VAL A 259 -8.48 -4.75 27.53
N THR A 260 -7.36 -5.40 27.86
CA THR A 260 -7.38 -6.85 28.16
C THR A 260 -7.51 -7.13 29.66
N GLY A 261 -7.10 -6.18 30.50
CA GLY A 261 -7.23 -6.25 31.95
C GLY A 261 -8.59 -5.81 32.48
N SER A 262 -8.69 -5.71 33.81
CA SER A 262 -9.88 -5.20 34.48
C SER A 262 -9.85 -3.69 34.55
N ILE A 263 -11.03 -3.09 34.62
CA ILE A 263 -11.23 -1.68 34.95
C ILE A 263 -11.87 -1.64 36.33
N TYR A 264 -11.32 -0.83 37.22
CA TYR A 264 -11.87 -0.77 38.59
C TYR A 264 -11.62 0.57 39.29
N LYS A 265 -12.46 0.89 40.26
CA LYS A 265 -12.22 1.95 41.23
C LYS A 265 -11.37 1.41 42.36
N GLY A 266 -10.36 2.16 42.78
CA GLY A 266 -9.49 1.78 43.88
C GLY A 266 -9.37 2.86 44.90
N GLU A 267 -9.07 2.49 46.15
CA GLU A 267 -8.64 3.40 47.18
C GLU A 267 -7.19 3.13 47.55
N HIS A 268 -6.43 4.19 47.77
CA HIS A 268 -5.09 4.06 48.33
C HIS A 268 -5.16 4.25 49.85
N LYS A 269 -4.91 3.19 50.59
CA LYS A 269 -4.87 3.24 52.05
C LYS A 269 -3.44 3.10 52.58
N GLY A 270 -2.78 4.22 52.82
CA GLY A 270 -1.44 4.25 53.41
C GLY A 270 -0.38 3.60 52.49
N SER A 271 0.60 2.93 53.09
CA SER A 271 1.67 2.25 52.37
C SER A 271 1.27 0.91 51.73
N GLY A 272 0.00 0.54 51.80
CA GLY A 272 -0.46 -0.82 51.48
C GLY A 272 -0.85 -1.11 50.01
N GLY A 273 -0.65 -0.18 49.11
CA GLY A 273 -1.04 -0.34 47.72
C GLY A 273 -2.51 -0.05 47.40
N ILE A 274 -2.92 -0.28 46.18
CA ILE A 274 -4.30 -0.04 45.74
C ILE A 274 -5.18 -1.23 46.17
N ILE A 275 -6.31 -0.93 46.75
CA ILE A 275 -7.34 -1.90 47.09
C ILE A 275 -8.47 -1.76 46.09
N HIS A 276 -8.81 -2.86 45.43
CA HIS A 276 -10.00 -2.95 44.60
C HIS A 276 -11.24 -2.72 45.47
N THR A 277 -12.08 -1.79 45.07
CA THR A 277 -13.32 -1.48 45.79
C THR A 277 -14.52 -1.75 44.91
N ALA A 278 -15.69 -1.83 45.50
CA ALA A 278 -16.92 -1.98 44.75
C ALA A 278 -17.18 -0.75 43.86
N ALA A 279 -17.95 -0.92 42.81
CA ALA A 279 -18.24 0.12 41.81
C ALA A 279 -18.84 1.42 42.39
N ASP A 280 -19.44 1.34 43.58
CA ASP A 280 -20.07 2.43 44.30
C ASP A 280 -19.17 3.13 45.35
N SER A 281 -17.92 2.66 45.49
CA SER A 281 -17.04 3.28 46.49
C SER A 281 -16.35 4.52 45.92
N THR A 282 -16.67 5.57 46.52
CA THR A 282 -16.09 6.91 46.67
C THR A 282 -15.27 7.55 45.57
N GLY A 283 -15.76 8.65 45.04
CA GLY A 283 -15.02 9.79 44.49
C GLY A 283 -14.36 9.60 43.12
N ALA A 284 -14.08 8.38 42.70
CA ALA A 284 -13.54 8.10 41.35
C ALA A 284 -14.66 7.83 40.37
N ASP A 285 -14.55 8.38 39.17
CA ASP A 285 -15.51 8.15 38.08
C ASP A 285 -14.90 7.33 36.97
N ILE A 286 -15.68 6.37 36.48
CA ILE A 286 -15.33 5.58 35.27
C ILE A 286 -16.50 5.69 34.30
N ASN A 287 -16.23 6.12 33.08
CA ASN A 287 -17.21 6.31 32.00
C ASN A 287 -16.77 5.54 30.77
N VAL A 288 -17.43 4.44 30.48
CA VAL A 288 -17.15 3.63 29.31
C VAL A 288 -18.23 3.84 28.26
N SER A 289 -17.87 4.40 27.13
CA SER A 289 -18.79 4.65 25.99
C SER A 289 -18.32 4.01 24.69
N GLY A 290 -17.23 3.24 24.73
CA GLY A 290 -16.71 2.53 23.58
C GLY A 290 -15.59 1.57 23.98
N GLY A 291 -14.93 0.99 22.98
CA GLY A 291 -13.80 0.08 23.17
C GLY A 291 -14.15 -1.40 23.13
N THR A 292 -13.09 -2.21 23.12
CA THR A 292 -13.13 -3.67 23.15
C THR A 292 -12.42 -4.17 24.41
N PHE A 293 -13.04 -5.13 25.10
CA PHE A 293 -12.56 -5.61 26.39
C PHE A 293 -12.48 -7.13 26.39
N LYS A 294 -11.42 -7.69 26.96
CA LYS A 294 -11.29 -9.15 27.16
C LYS A 294 -11.98 -9.62 28.45
N LYS A 295 -12.28 -8.70 29.36
CA LYS A 295 -13.02 -8.95 30.59
C LYS A 295 -14.35 -8.21 30.60
N PRO A 296 -15.35 -8.67 31.36
CA PRO A 296 -16.63 -7.97 31.47
C PRO A 296 -16.41 -6.53 31.92
N VAL A 297 -17.12 -5.60 31.31
CA VAL A 297 -17.24 -4.24 31.78
C VAL A 297 -18.44 -4.18 32.74
N ASP A 298 -18.23 -3.62 33.94
CA ASP A 298 -19.32 -3.41 34.90
C ASP A 298 -20.33 -2.43 34.26
N PRO A 299 -21.63 -2.78 34.18
CA PRO A 299 -22.65 -1.85 33.71
C PRO A 299 -22.67 -0.49 34.42
N ALA A 300 -22.26 -0.45 35.68
CA ALA A 300 -22.14 0.79 36.43
C ALA A 300 -21.03 1.73 35.95
N PHE A 301 -20.11 1.24 35.12
CA PHE A 301 -19.04 2.04 34.49
C PHE A 301 -19.44 2.54 33.11
N CYS A 302 -20.53 2.03 32.54
CA CYS A 302 -20.95 2.49 31.22
C CYS A 302 -21.54 3.91 31.33
N ALA A 303 -21.19 4.75 30.36
CA ALA A 303 -21.78 6.07 30.22
C ALA A 303 -23.29 5.98 29.97
N GLU A 304 -24.01 7.04 30.23
CA GLU A 304 -25.47 7.08 30.02
C GLU A 304 -25.83 6.73 28.55
N GLY A 305 -26.77 5.80 28.37
CA GLY A 305 -27.19 5.31 27.05
C GLY A 305 -26.31 4.21 26.48
N PHE A 306 -25.27 3.78 27.19
CA PHE A 306 -24.38 2.70 26.76
C PHE A 306 -24.55 1.47 27.65
N ALA A 307 -24.30 0.31 27.06
CA ALA A 307 -24.31 -0.96 27.79
C ALA A 307 -23.19 -1.88 27.28
N PRO A 308 -22.63 -2.75 28.13
CA PRO A 308 -21.67 -3.75 27.69
C PRO A 308 -22.38 -4.84 26.91
N ASN A 309 -21.77 -5.27 25.83
CA ASN A 309 -22.25 -6.37 25.02
C ASN A 309 -21.12 -7.39 24.84
N LYS A 310 -21.42 -8.67 25.04
CA LYS A 310 -20.49 -9.76 24.79
C LYS A 310 -20.68 -10.28 23.38
N ASP A 311 -19.62 -10.26 22.58
CA ASP A 311 -19.61 -10.89 21.26
C ASP A 311 -19.66 -12.42 21.43
N PRO A 312 -20.64 -13.11 20.88
CA PRO A 312 -20.81 -14.56 21.04
C PRO A 312 -19.74 -15.36 20.27
N ILE A 313 -19.06 -14.76 19.30
CA ILE A 313 -18.07 -15.43 18.44
C ILE A 313 -16.68 -15.29 19.05
N THR A 314 -16.26 -14.07 19.34
CA THR A 314 -14.93 -13.78 19.89
C THR A 314 -14.85 -13.92 21.38
N GLY A 315 -15.97 -13.80 22.08
CA GLY A 315 -16.06 -13.79 23.54
C GLY A 315 -15.68 -12.44 24.16
N ASP A 316 -15.34 -11.45 23.35
CA ASP A 316 -14.97 -10.12 23.78
C ASP A 316 -16.19 -9.29 24.20
N TYR A 317 -15.93 -8.25 24.98
CA TYR A 317 -16.96 -7.32 25.39
C TYR A 317 -16.75 -5.99 24.68
N THR A 318 -17.84 -5.35 24.27
CA THR A 318 -17.86 -4.00 23.71
C THR A 318 -18.89 -3.16 24.45
N VAL A 319 -18.68 -1.84 24.46
CA VAL A 319 -19.64 -0.89 25.03
C VAL A 319 -19.93 0.18 23.99
N HIS A 320 -21.17 0.26 23.57
CA HIS A 320 -21.63 1.23 22.58
C HIS A 320 -23.14 1.32 22.51
N THR A 321 -23.66 2.36 21.91
CA THR A 321 -25.05 2.40 21.41
C THR A 321 -25.06 1.95 19.95
N HIS A 322 -26.08 1.21 19.56
CA HIS A 322 -26.23 0.85 18.16
C HIS A 322 -26.70 2.06 17.34
N ALA A 323 -25.85 2.50 16.42
CA ALA A 323 -26.16 3.49 15.41
C ALA A 323 -26.30 2.79 14.06
N PHE A 324 -27.52 2.60 13.60
CA PHE A 324 -27.79 1.80 12.41
C PHE A 324 -27.65 2.60 11.12
N VAL A 325 -26.93 2.01 10.18
CA VAL A 325 -26.91 2.43 8.78
C VAL A 325 -27.59 1.35 7.96
N LYS A 326 -28.68 1.70 7.32
CA LYS A 326 -29.41 0.79 6.42
C LYS A 326 -28.63 0.58 5.13
N THR A 327 -28.45 -0.66 4.74
CA THR A 327 -28.05 -1.06 3.40
C THR A 327 -29.27 -1.55 2.67
N GLU A 328 -29.61 -0.91 1.56
CA GLU A 328 -30.78 -1.27 0.77
C GLU A 328 -30.60 -2.65 0.13
N ALA A 329 -31.74 -3.32 -0.10
CA ALA A 329 -31.75 -4.58 -0.80
C ALA A 329 -31.18 -4.43 -2.21
N VAL A 330 -30.38 -5.37 -2.62
CA VAL A 330 -29.91 -5.49 -3.99
C VAL A 330 -30.69 -6.60 -4.67
N ALA A 331 -31.41 -6.26 -5.73
CA ALA A 331 -32.14 -7.25 -6.49
C ALA A 331 -31.20 -8.28 -7.12
N ALA A 332 -31.54 -9.55 -7.01
CA ALA A 332 -30.80 -10.60 -7.69
C ALA A 332 -30.94 -10.46 -9.22
N SER A 333 -29.87 -10.74 -9.91
CA SER A 333 -29.83 -10.82 -11.37
C SER A 333 -29.32 -12.19 -11.81
N CYS A 334 -29.36 -12.47 -13.08
CA CYS A 334 -28.73 -13.69 -13.61
C CYS A 334 -27.18 -13.67 -13.53
N ALA A 335 -26.56 -12.49 -13.40
CA ALA A 335 -25.11 -12.34 -13.27
C ALA A 335 -24.64 -12.48 -11.83
N ALA A 336 -25.38 -11.91 -10.89
CA ALA A 336 -25.02 -11.83 -9.49
C ALA A 336 -26.21 -12.17 -8.58
N PRO A 337 -25.96 -12.80 -7.43
CA PRO A 337 -26.98 -12.91 -6.40
C PRO A 337 -27.35 -11.51 -5.89
N GLY A 338 -28.53 -11.37 -5.36
CA GLY A 338 -28.95 -10.20 -4.63
C GLY A 338 -28.72 -10.34 -3.14
N THR A 339 -29.11 -9.32 -2.40
CA THR A 339 -29.13 -9.32 -0.93
C THR A 339 -30.43 -8.70 -0.44
N GLU A 340 -30.95 -9.18 0.65
CA GLU A 340 -32.04 -8.49 1.36
C GLU A 340 -31.48 -7.20 2.00
N ALA A 341 -32.36 -6.25 2.33
CA ALA A 341 -31.96 -5.07 3.10
C ALA A 341 -31.51 -5.50 4.49
N TYR A 342 -30.46 -4.85 4.99
CA TYR A 342 -29.97 -5.08 6.33
C TYR A 342 -29.45 -3.77 6.95
N TRP A 343 -29.30 -3.78 8.25
CA TRP A 343 -28.80 -2.65 9.02
C TRP A 343 -27.46 -3.01 9.62
N THR A 344 -26.48 -2.12 9.45
CA THR A 344 -25.16 -2.27 10.03
C THR A 344 -25.02 -1.28 11.18
N CYS A 345 -24.65 -1.76 12.36
CA CYS A 345 -24.23 -0.86 13.40
C CYS A 345 -22.89 -0.22 12.98
N SER A 346 -22.85 1.11 12.86
CA SER A 346 -21.64 1.85 12.45
C SER A 346 -20.51 1.78 13.48
N VAL A 347 -20.79 1.34 14.70
CA VAL A 347 -19.82 1.29 15.80
C VAL A 347 -19.19 -0.09 15.92
N CYS A 348 -20.00 -1.18 16.00
CA CYS A 348 -19.49 -2.54 16.19
C CYS A 348 -19.45 -3.38 14.91
N GLY A 349 -19.99 -2.86 13.80
CA GLY A 349 -20.05 -3.58 12.54
C GLY A 349 -21.03 -4.75 12.50
N LYS A 350 -21.78 -5.02 13.57
CA LYS A 350 -22.80 -6.07 13.61
C LYS A 350 -23.91 -5.77 12.63
N LEU A 351 -24.45 -6.85 12.05
CA LEU A 351 -25.49 -6.79 11.05
C LEU A 351 -26.84 -7.23 11.66
N PHE A 352 -27.92 -6.59 11.21
CA PHE A 352 -29.27 -6.87 11.66
C PHE A 352 -30.23 -6.94 10.47
N SER A 353 -31.21 -7.82 10.55
CA SER A 353 -32.23 -7.94 9.51
C SER A 353 -33.40 -6.96 9.69
N ASP A 354 -33.41 -6.19 10.77
CA ASP A 354 -34.45 -5.21 11.10
C ASP A 354 -33.88 -3.90 11.62
N GLU A 355 -34.64 -2.82 11.48
CA GLU A 355 -34.26 -1.47 11.91
C GLU A 355 -34.17 -1.31 13.43
N ALA A 356 -34.89 -2.16 14.16
CA ALA A 356 -34.88 -2.11 15.63
C ALA A 356 -33.65 -2.80 16.23
N GLY A 357 -32.85 -3.51 15.42
CA GLY A 357 -31.69 -4.27 15.88
C GLY A 357 -32.04 -5.47 16.76
N ALA A 358 -33.24 -6.03 16.57
CA ALA A 358 -33.70 -7.16 17.36
C ALA A 358 -33.12 -8.50 16.85
N ASN A 359 -32.88 -8.60 15.54
CA ASN A 359 -32.44 -9.83 14.90
C ASN A 359 -31.03 -9.65 14.31
N GLU A 360 -30.00 -10.00 15.07
CA GLU A 360 -28.62 -10.03 14.61
C GLU A 360 -28.42 -11.14 13.59
N ILE A 361 -27.72 -10.84 12.50
CA ILE A 361 -27.37 -11.79 11.44
C ILE A 361 -25.85 -11.87 11.26
N ALA A 362 -25.33 -13.05 11.01
CA ALA A 362 -23.88 -13.26 10.82
C ALA A 362 -23.38 -12.70 9.47
N ALA A 363 -24.25 -12.63 8.47
CA ALA A 363 -23.96 -12.13 7.13
C ALA A 363 -25.26 -11.66 6.45
N PRO A 364 -25.19 -10.77 5.45
CA PRO A 364 -26.34 -10.40 4.65
C PRO A 364 -27.03 -11.61 4.03
N VAL A 365 -28.36 -11.63 4.08
CA VAL A 365 -29.16 -12.71 3.49
C VAL A 365 -29.07 -12.63 1.98
N ILE A 366 -28.57 -13.70 1.38
CA ILE A 366 -28.33 -13.77 -0.05
C ILE A 366 -29.63 -14.21 -0.78
N VAL A 367 -30.06 -13.42 -1.75
CA VAL A 367 -31.11 -13.78 -2.70
C VAL A 367 -30.45 -14.49 -3.89
N PRO A 368 -30.85 -15.74 -4.19
CA PRO A 368 -30.22 -16.51 -5.28
C PRO A 368 -30.33 -15.80 -6.64
N LYS A 369 -29.36 -16.06 -7.51
CA LYS A 369 -29.39 -15.55 -8.89
C LYS A 369 -30.70 -15.94 -9.60
N THR A 370 -31.18 -15.05 -10.43
CA THR A 370 -32.31 -15.34 -11.33
C THR A 370 -31.84 -16.19 -12.53
N ALA A 371 -32.77 -16.87 -13.17
CA ALA A 371 -32.47 -17.61 -14.40
C ALA A 371 -32.00 -16.67 -15.53
N HIS A 372 -31.18 -17.19 -16.43
CA HIS A 372 -30.74 -16.46 -17.62
C HIS A 372 -31.86 -16.34 -18.65
N THR A 373 -32.07 -15.16 -19.22
CA THR A 373 -32.91 -14.95 -20.40
C THR A 373 -32.04 -15.01 -21.65
N LEU A 374 -32.12 -16.14 -22.35
CA LEU A 374 -31.18 -16.48 -23.42
C LEU A 374 -31.73 -16.14 -24.80
N VAL A 375 -30.89 -15.53 -25.63
CA VAL A 375 -31.13 -15.26 -27.05
C VAL A 375 -30.13 -16.07 -27.87
N LYS A 376 -30.65 -16.94 -28.76
CA LYS A 376 -29.81 -17.78 -29.61
C LYS A 376 -29.18 -16.98 -30.74
N THR A 377 -27.90 -17.20 -30.97
CA THR A 377 -27.17 -16.81 -32.18
C THR A 377 -26.89 -18.09 -32.97
N GLU A 378 -27.30 -18.12 -34.23
CA GLU A 378 -27.12 -19.28 -35.09
C GLU A 378 -25.63 -19.50 -35.44
N ALA A 379 -25.31 -20.75 -35.74
CA ALA A 379 -23.96 -21.13 -36.15
C ALA A 379 -23.58 -20.46 -37.50
N VAL A 380 -22.33 -20.09 -37.63
CA VAL A 380 -21.75 -19.57 -38.85
C VAL A 380 -20.80 -20.61 -39.41
N ALA A 381 -21.07 -21.09 -40.63
CA ALA A 381 -20.21 -22.06 -41.27
C ALA A 381 -18.82 -21.46 -41.60
N PRO A 382 -17.72 -22.20 -41.36
CA PRO A 382 -16.38 -21.74 -41.70
C PRO A 382 -16.14 -21.71 -43.20
N THR A 383 -15.27 -20.84 -43.62
CA THR A 383 -14.73 -20.81 -44.99
C THR A 383 -13.21 -21.02 -44.96
N CYS A 384 -12.57 -21.12 -46.09
CA CYS A 384 -11.10 -21.24 -46.13
C CYS A 384 -10.38 -19.94 -45.68
N THR A 385 -11.06 -18.79 -45.67
CA THR A 385 -10.47 -17.50 -45.26
C THR A 385 -10.92 -17.06 -43.87
N LYS A 386 -12.08 -17.53 -43.43
CA LYS A 386 -12.69 -17.13 -42.17
C LYS A 386 -13.08 -18.35 -41.38
N GLU A 387 -12.82 -18.31 -40.09
CA GLU A 387 -13.34 -19.28 -39.15
C GLU A 387 -14.86 -19.12 -39.02
N GLY A 388 -15.52 -20.20 -38.73
CA GLY A 388 -16.91 -20.23 -38.39
C GLY A 388 -17.11 -20.16 -36.88
N SER A 389 -18.33 -20.24 -36.44
CA SER A 389 -18.67 -20.41 -35.03
C SER A 389 -19.82 -21.39 -34.88
N GLU A 390 -19.81 -22.14 -33.80
CA GLU A 390 -20.96 -22.92 -33.40
C GLU A 390 -22.12 -21.99 -32.95
N ALA A 391 -23.33 -22.50 -32.91
CA ALA A 391 -24.45 -21.77 -32.33
C ALA A 391 -24.20 -21.54 -30.84
N TYR A 392 -24.53 -20.38 -30.35
CA TYR A 392 -24.39 -20.03 -28.94
C TYR A 392 -25.56 -19.15 -28.48
N TRP A 393 -25.69 -19.01 -27.18
CA TRP A 393 -26.77 -18.22 -26.58
C TRP A 393 -26.14 -17.07 -25.78
N THR A 394 -26.71 -15.91 -25.92
CA THR A 394 -26.32 -14.72 -25.16
C THR A 394 -27.41 -14.38 -24.18
N CYS A 395 -27.06 -14.24 -22.91
CA CYS A 395 -28.01 -13.73 -21.92
C CYS A 395 -28.24 -12.22 -22.14
N SER A 396 -29.52 -11.85 -22.38
CA SER A 396 -29.89 -10.44 -22.58
C SER A 396 -29.71 -9.58 -21.34
N GLY A 397 -29.66 -10.18 -20.14
CA GLY A 397 -29.53 -9.47 -18.88
C GLY A 397 -28.07 -9.26 -18.43
N CYS A 398 -27.15 -10.20 -18.70
CA CYS A 398 -25.77 -10.13 -18.22
C CYS A 398 -24.70 -10.19 -19.32
N GLY A 399 -25.11 -10.43 -20.58
CA GLY A 399 -24.17 -10.52 -21.71
C GLY A 399 -23.33 -11.79 -21.76
N LYS A 400 -23.47 -12.71 -20.81
CA LYS A 400 -22.72 -13.97 -20.81
C LYS A 400 -23.14 -14.87 -21.94
N LEU A 401 -22.19 -15.65 -22.41
CA LEU A 401 -22.36 -16.59 -23.51
C LEU A 401 -22.48 -18.01 -22.98
N PHE A 402 -23.33 -18.83 -23.65
CA PHE A 402 -23.56 -20.23 -23.30
C PHE A 402 -23.55 -21.09 -24.55
N SER A 403 -23.06 -22.31 -24.42
CA SER A 403 -23.10 -23.30 -25.49
C SER A 403 -24.44 -24.05 -25.58
N ASP A 404 -25.35 -23.83 -24.62
CA ASP A 404 -26.64 -24.49 -24.54
C ASP A 404 -27.79 -23.51 -24.23
N GLY A 405 -29.00 -23.89 -24.61
CA GLY A 405 -30.18 -23.08 -24.42
C GLY A 405 -30.74 -23.05 -22.99
N ASN A 406 -30.13 -23.77 -22.05
CA ASN A 406 -30.53 -23.81 -20.64
C ASN A 406 -29.66 -22.90 -19.76
N GLY A 407 -28.55 -22.36 -20.31
CA GLY A 407 -27.64 -21.50 -19.57
C GLY A 407 -26.80 -22.25 -18.54
N ALA A 408 -26.58 -23.54 -18.73
CA ALA A 408 -25.80 -24.36 -17.81
C ALA A 408 -24.29 -24.31 -18.11
N ASN A 409 -23.92 -24.19 -19.39
CA ASN A 409 -22.55 -24.25 -19.84
C ASN A 409 -22.10 -22.87 -20.35
N GLU A 410 -21.54 -22.06 -19.45
CA GLU A 410 -20.97 -20.76 -19.78
C GLU A 410 -19.69 -20.90 -20.61
N ILE A 411 -19.55 -20.09 -21.64
CA ILE A 411 -18.37 -20.03 -22.50
C ILE A 411 -17.80 -18.61 -22.53
N ALA A 412 -16.49 -18.50 -22.57
CA ALA A 412 -15.80 -17.20 -22.61
C ALA A 412 -15.95 -16.49 -23.96
N ALA A 413 -16.07 -17.26 -25.03
CA ALA A 413 -16.25 -16.79 -26.40
C ALA A 413 -17.01 -17.85 -27.21
N PRO A 414 -17.63 -17.47 -28.34
CA PRO A 414 -18.19 -18.44 -29.27
C PRO A 414 -17.16 -19.49 -29.68
N VAL A 415 -17.55 -20.76 -29.69
CA VAL A 415 -16.67 -21.84 -30.09
C VAL A 415 -16.36 -21.68 -31.57
N ALA A 416 -15.10 -21.43 -31.87
CA ALA A 416 -14.65 -21.25 -33.24
C ALA A 416 -14.59 -22.59 -33.97
N MET A 417 -15.10 -22.60 -35.19
CA MET A 417 -14.94 -23.68 -36.14
C MET A 417 -13.76 -23.35 -37.03
N SER A 418 -12.77 -24.22 -37.07
CA SER A 418 -11.58 -24.01 -37.86
C SER A 418 -11.89 -23.76 -39.34
N LYS A 419 -11.10 -22.92 -39.98
CA LYS A 419 -11.20 -22.68 -41.43
C LYS A 419 -11.20 -23.99 -42.18
N THR A 420 -11.98 -24.06 -43.23
CA THR A 420 -11.93 -25.20 -44.15
C THR A 420 -10.60 -25.17 -44.96
N ALA A 421 -10.19 -26.31 -45.39
CA ALA A 421 -9.02 -26.38 -46.26
C ALA A 421 -9.26 -25.60 -47.57
N HIS A 422 -8.22 -25.01 -48.10
CA HIS A 422 -8.28 -24.42 -49.45
C HIS A 422 -8.47 -25.49 -50.49
N THR A 423 -9.37 -25.26 -51.46
CA THR A 423 -9.61 -26.13 -52.58
C THR A 423 -8.84 -25.60 -53.80
N PRO A 424 -7.71 -26.20 -54.16
CA PRO A 424 -6.93 -25.71 -55.27
C PRO A 424 -7.66 -25.98 -56.61
N VAL A 425 -7.63 -25.01 -57.52
CA VAL A 425 -7.96 -25.23 -58.92
C VAL A 425 -6.87 -26.11 -59.51
N ALA A 426 -7.25 -27.13 -60.31
CA ALA A 426 -6.30 -28.08 -60.86
C ALA A 426 -5.26 -27.44 -61.83
N ALA A 427 -5.65 -26.34 -62.49
CA ALA A 427 -4.76 -25.61 -63.35
C ALA A 427 -3.72 -24.81 -62.57
N TRP A 428 -2.47 -24.85 -63.04
CA TRP A 428 -1.41 -23.98 -62.53
C TRP A 428 -1.56 -22.55 -63.04
N SER A 429 -1.34 -21.61 -62.18
CA SER A 429 -1.09 -20.21 -62.48
C SER A 429 0.41 -19.94 -62.32
N SER A 430 0.98 -19.07 -63.12
CA SER A 430 2.42 -18.77 -63.06
C SER A 430 2.71 -17.31 -63.43
N ASP A 431 3.84 -16.83 -63.00
CA ASP A 431 4.49 -15.60 -63.47
C ASP A 431 5.94 -15.90 -63.88
N GLY A 432 6.75 -14.91 -64.13
CA GLY A 432 8.14 -15.10 -64.58
C GLY A 432 9.05 -15.79 -63.56
N SER A 433 8.65 -15.95 -62.32
CA SER A 433 9.49 -16.47 -61.24
C SER A 433 8.90 -17.70 -60.55
N ASN A 434 7.58 -17.76 -60.41
CA ASN A 434 6.90 -18.77 -59.60
C ASN A 434 5.67 -19.35 -60.31
N HIS A 435 5.25 -20.51 -59.82
CA HIS A 435 3.95 -21.12 -60.12
C HIS A 435 3.18 -21.40 -58.84
N TRP A 436 1.86 -21.45 -58.93
CA TRP A 436 0.95 -21.72 -57.80
C TRP A 436 -0.39 -22.24 -58.31
N HIS A 437 -1.11 -22.89 -57.42
CA HIS A 437 -2.54 -23.09 -57.61
C HIS A 437 -3.33 -21.95 -56.99
N VAL A 438 -4.47 -21.64 -57.54
CA VAL A 438 -5.39 -20.65 -56.95
C VAL A 438 -6.50 -21.39 -56.22
N CYS A 439 -6.79 -20.96 -55.00
CA CYS A 439 -7.97 -21.48 -54.29
C CYS A 439 -9.24 -21.08 -55.04
N SER A 440 -10.09 -22.07 -55.38
CA SER A 440 -11.34 -21.84 -56.10
C SER A 440 -12.36 -20.98 -55.34
N VAL A 441 -12.20 -20.87 -54.00
CA VAL A 441 -13.14 -20.17 -53.13
C VAL A 441 -12.66 -18.75 -52.83
N CYS A 442 -11.39 -18.55 -52.51
CA CYS A 442 -10.87 -17.26 -52.03
C CYS A 442 -9.83 -16.61 -52.93
N GLY A 443 -9.33 -17.32 -53.93
CA GLY A 443 -8.33 -16.78 -54.85
C GLY A 443 -6.90 -16.79 -54.31
N GLU A 444 -6.64 -17.32 -53.11
CA GLU A 444 -5.30 -17.36 -52.53
C GLU A 444 -4.37 -18.28 -53.31
N LYS A 445 -3.10 -17.90 -53.39
CA LYS A 445 -2.06 -18.70 -54.02
C LYS A 445 -1.64 -19.86 -53.13
N LEU A 446 -1.80 -21.06 -53.59
CA LEU A 446 -1.51 -22.31 -52.89
C LEU A 446 -0.32 -23.02 -53.54
N SER A 447 0.48 -23.70 -52.75
CA SER A 447 1.61 -24.50 -53.23
C SER A 447 2.55 -23.71 -54.16
N GLN A 448 2.81 -22.46 -53.79
CA GLN A 448 3.72 -21.60 -54.55
C GLN A 448 5.14 -22.18 -54.54
N GLY A 449 5.69 -22.32 -55.69
CA GLY A 449 7.07 -22.77 -55.87
C GLY A 449 7.77 -22.03 -57.01
N THR A 450 9.08 -22.03 -56.99
CA THR A 450 9.89 -21.53 -58.13
C THR A 450 9.85 -22.49 -59.30
N HIS A 451 10.06 -21.97 -60.49
CA HIS A 451 10.09 -22.81 -61.68
C HIS A 451 11.30 -23.77 -61.68
N THR A 452 11.04 -25.06 -61.88
CA THR A 452 12.05 -26.08 -62.16
C THR A 452 12.01 -26.37 -63.65
N PHE A 453 12.94 -25.81 -64.39
CA PHE A 453 12.97 -25.95 -65.84
C PHE A 453 13.63 -27.24 -66.22
N GLY A 454 13.04 -27.88 -67.25
CA GLY A 454 13.66 -29.00 -67.96
C GLY A 454 14.84 -28.58 -68.86
N GLU A 455 15.26 -29.50 -69.69
CA GLU A 455 16.35 -29.25 -70.63
C GLU A 455 15.92 -28.27 -71.71
N TRP A 456 16.91 -27.57 -72.28
CA TRP A 456 16.68 -26.69 -73.39
C TRP A 456 16.42 -27.50 -74.68
N HIS A 457 15.37 -27.21 -75.43
CA HIS A 457 15.16 -27.72 -76.78
C HIS A 457 15.11 -26.59 -77.79
N THR A 458 15.77 -26.82 -78.88
CA THR A 458 15.78 -25.85 -79.95
C THR A 458 14.46 -25.90 -80.69
N THR A 459 13.68 -24.83 -80.63
CA THR A 459 12.40 -24.67 -81.35
C THR A 459 12.61 -24.05 -82.74
N LEU A 460 13.67 -23.29 -82.88
CA LEU A 460 14.11 -22.76 -84.17
C LEU A 460 15.63 -22.94 -84.32
N ALA A 461 16.06 -23.76 -85.24
CA ALA A 461 17.48 -24.00 -85.47
C ALA A 461 18.19 -22.73 -86.01
N PRO A 462 19.38 -22.38 -85.46
CA PRO A 462 20.15 -21.26 -86.00
C PRO A 462 20.65 -21.56 -87.38
N THR A 463 20.72 -20.53 -88.25
CA THR A 463 21.36 -20.62 -89.58
C THR A 463 22.69 -19.89 -89.56
N ALA A 464 23.40 -19.89 -90.62
CA ALA A 464 24.68 -19.20 -90.74
C ALA A 464 24.59 -17.68 -90.51
N THR A 465 23.42 -17.07 -90.71
CA THR A 465 23.21 -15.62 -90.63
C THR A 465 22.11 -15.19 -89.68
N LYS A 466 21.33 -16.14 -89.12
CA LYS A 466 20.23 -15.82 -88.20
C LYS A 466 20.34 -16.65 -86.92
N THR A 467 20.07 -16.03 -85.83
CA THR A 467 19.99 -16.70 -84.51
C THR A 467 18.82 -17.66 -84.49
N GLY A 468 18.99 -18.79 -83.85
CA GLY A 468 17.93 -19.71 -83.46
C GLY A 468 17.24 -19.33 -82.16
N VAL A 469 16.25 -20.09 -81.79
CA VAL A 469 15.55 -19.98 -80.55
C VAL A 469 15.52 -21.35 -79.85
N GLN A 470 15.84 -21.37 -78.58
CA GLN A 470 15.64 -22.55 -77.78
C GLN A 470 14.66 -22.19 -76.64
N GLU A 471 13.95 -23.17 -76.25
CA GLU A 471 12.96 -23.02 -75.18
C GLU A 471 13.15 -24.12 -74.14
N LYS A 472 12.87 -23.81 -72.89
CA LYS A 472 12.69 -24.79 -71.80
C LYS A 472 11.46 -24.51 -71.05
N ASN A 473 10.77 -25.53 -70.64
CA ASN A 473 9.52 -25.42 -69.92
C ASN A 473 9.68 -25.89 -68.45
N CYS A 474 8.99 -25.23 -67.56
CA CYS A 474 8.89 -25.70 -66.18
C CYS A 474 8.23 -27.08 -66.14
N THR A 475 8.90 -28.05 -65.53
CA THR A 475 8.44 -29.46 -65.49
C THR A 475 7.17 -29.62 -64.63
N VAL A 476 6.80 -28.62 -63.87
CA VAL A 476 5.63 -28.64 -62.95
C VAL A 476 4.42 -27.94 -63.59
N CYS A 477 4.57 -26.73 -64.08
CA CYS A 477 3.45 -25.90 -64.54
C CYS A 477 3.44 -25.62 -66.04
N GLY A 478 4.48 -26.03 -66.74
CA GLY A 478 4.59 -25.80 -68.19
C GLY A 478 5.03 -24.40 -68.64
N TYR A 479 5.28 -23.47 -67.67
CA TYR A 479 5.74 -22.12 -68.03
C TYR A 479 7.03 -22.17 -68.83
N GLY A 480 7.03 -21.59 -70.01
CA GLY A 480 8.16 -21.61 -70.92
C GLY A 480 9.02 -20.35 -70.86
N VAL A 481 10.31 -20.51 -70.96
CA VAL A 481 11.26 -19.41 -71.15
C VAL A 481 12.09 -19.70 -72.43
N CYS A 482 12.31 -18.67 -73.19
CA CYS A 482 13.04 -18.76 -74.43
C CYS A 482 14.40 -18.09 -74.31
N ALA A 483 15.38 -18.63 -75.08
CA ALA A 483 16.69 -18.00 -75.24
C ALA A 483 17.12 -18.09 -76.70
N THR A 484 17.93 -17.15 -77.11
CA THR A 484 18.50 -17.18 -78.49
C THR A 484 19.69 -18.12 -78.59
N VAL A 485 19.76 -18.86 -79.65
CA VAL A 485 20.94 -19.65 -80.02
C VAL A 485 21.74 -18.86 -81.06
N PRO A 486 23.03 -18.57 -80.80
CA PRO A 486 23.83 -17.81 -81.77
C PRO A 486 23.83 -18.39 -83.17
N ALA A 487 23.92 -17.53 -84.20
CA ALA A 487 24.08 -17.93 -85.59
C ALA A 487 25.39 -18.73 -85.77
N THR A 488 25.36 -19.76 -86.58
CA THR A 488 26.48 -20.71 -86.78
C THR A 488 27.58 -20.23 -87.72
N GLY A 489 27.42 -19.07 -88.35
CA GLY A 489 28.41 -18.53 -89.26
C GLY A 489 29.35 -17.51 -88.64
N THR A 490 30.62 -17.54 -88.98
CA THR A 490 31.59 -16.51 -88.62
C THR A 490 31.35 -15.26 -89.44
N SER A 491 30.69 -14.25 -88.92
CA SER A 491 30.66 -12.92 -89.55
C SER A 491 31.58 -11.98 -88.78
N THR A 492 32.47 -11.32 -89.49
CA THR A 492 33.29 -10.20 -89.00
C THR A 492 32.38 -9.07 -88.43
N PRO A 493 32.77 -8.38 -87.41
CA PRO A 493 31.93 -7.36 -86.81
C PRO A 493 31.82 -6.13 -87.73
N GLN A 494 30.62 -5.78 -88.14
CA GLN A 494 30.28 -4.43 -88.62
C GLN A 494 29.70 -3.60 -87.47
N THR A 495 30.35 -2.51 -87.29
CA THR A 495 29.99 -1.44 -86.34
C THR A 495 28.66 -0.79 -86.68
N GLY A 496 27.82 -0.53 -85.65
CA GLY A 496 26.82 0.50 -85.65
C GLY A 496 25.37 0.05 -85.78
N ASP A 497 24.69 -0.05 -84.68
CA ASP A 497 23.44 0.57 -84.30
C ASP A 497 22.74 -0.24 -83.15
N PRO A 498 22.42 0.34 -81.99
CA PRO A 498 21.83 -0.41 -80.89
C PRO A 498 20.32 -0.46 -81.07
N PHE A 499 19.81 -1.33 -81.88
CA PHE A 499 18.38 -1.64 -81.84
C PHE A 499 18.15 -2.79 -80.86
N ASN A 500 17.34 -2.47 -79.84
CA ASN A 500 17.09 -3.33 -78.74
C ASN A 500 16.26 -4.57 -79.14
N VAL A 501 16.91 -5.63 -79.52
CA VAL A 501 16.31 -6.89 -79.97
C VAL A 501 15.57 -7.63 -78.85
N TRP A 502 15.76 -7.20 -77.62
CA TRP A 502 15.13 -7.81 -76.44
C TRP A 502 13.59 -7.61 -76.36
N LEU A 503 13.06 -6.62 -77.08
CA LEU A 503 11.62 -6.32 -77.01
C LEU A 503 10.79 -7.30 -77.88
N PHE A 504 11.36 -7.92 -78.89
CA PHE A 504 10.64 -8.82 -79.82
C PHE A 504 10.67 -10.29 -79.41
N VAL A 505 11.68 -10.74 -78.69
CA VAL A 505 11.76 -12.14 -78.22
C VAL A 505 10.79 -12.37 -77.03
N GLY A 506 10.54 -11.38 -76.23
CA GLY A 506 9.56 -11.44 -75.11
C GLY A 506 8.11 -11.55 -75.60
N LEU A 507 7.79 -11.04 -76.80
CA LEU A 507 6.42 -11.06 -77.29
C LEU A 507 6.04 -12.37 -77.99
N LEU A 508 7.00 -13.16 -78.43
CA LEU A 508 6.71 -14.42 -79.19
C LEU A 508 6.44 -15.60 -78.27
N CYS A 509 6.95 -15.58 -77.03
CA CYS A 509 6.72 -16.65 -76.06
C CYS A 509 5.42 -16.52 -75.23
N ILE A 510 4.77 -15.37 -75.27
CA ILE A 510 3.49 -15.13 -74.53
C ILE A 510 2.29 -15.65 -75.38
N GLY A 511 2.50 -16.05 -76.62
CA GLY A 511 1.41 -16.33 -77.57
C GLY A 511 0.75 -17.71 -77.47
N THR A 512 1.25 -18.66 -76.70
CA THR A 512 0.73 -20.03 -76.77
C THR A 512 0.13 -20.63 -75.51
N THR A 513 0.17 -19.94 -74.33
CA THR A 513 -0.43 -20.48 -73.08
C THR A 513 -1.15 -19.47 -72.23
N GLY A 514 -1.57 -18.34 -72.74
CA GLY A 514 -2.12 -17.25 -71.93
C GLY A 514 -3.52 -16.78 -72.37
N LEU A 515 -4.46 -17.66 -72.69
CA LEU A 515 -5.87 -17.28 -72.83
C LEU A 515 -6.73 -18.02 -71.82
N VAL A 516 -6.71 -17.63 -70.57
CA VAL A 516 -7.75 -17.97 -69.65
C VAL A 516 -8.12 -16.71 -68.82
N VAL A 517 -9.17 -16.06 -69.34
CA VAL A 517 -10.25 -15.44 -68.60
C VAL A 517 -9.88 -14.37 -67.55
N LEU A 518 -9.78 -13.15 -68.03
CA LEU A 518 -10.22 -11.99 -67.27
C LEU A 518 -11.75 -11.78 -67.50
N THR A 519 -12.58 -12.57 -66.84
CA THR A 519 -13.99 -12.20 -66.68
C THR A 519 -14.11 -11.50 -65.34
N GLY A 520 -14.46 -10.25 -65.43
CA GLY A 520 -14.59 -9.33 -64.30
C GLY A 520 -15.58 -9.78 -63.27
N VAL A 521 -15.15 -9.73 -62.03
CA VAL A 521 -16.05 -9.58 -60.90
C VAL A 521 -16.21 -8.09 -60.61
N GLN A 522 -17.27 -7.52 -61.11
CA GLN A 522 -17.75 -6.21 -60.71
C GLN A 522 -18.21 -6.28 -59.24
N LEU A 523 -17.45 -5.76 -58.33
CA LEU A 523 -17.87 -5.50 -56.97
C LEU A 523 -18.88 -4.37 -56.96
N LYS A 524 -20.18 -4.71 -56.84
CA LYS A 524 -21.21 -3.78 -56.47
C LYS A 524 -20.94 -3.24 -55.08
N LYS A 525 -20.53 -1.98 -54.99
CA LYS A 525 -20.63 -1.18 -53.79
C LYS A 525 -22.11 -0.98 -53.42
N HIS A 526 -22.65 -1.70 -52.45
CA HIS A 526 -23.84 -1.27 -51.77
C HIS A 526 -23.50 -0.26 -50.68
N ARG A 527 -23.80 0.98 -50.94
CA ARG A 527 -24.07 2.00 -49.92
C ARG A 527 -25.35 1.59 -49.19
N ALA A 528 -25.30 1.41 -47.91
CA ALA A 528 -26.45 1.56 -47.06
C ALA A 528 -26.09 2.67 -46.03
N GLY A 529 -26.71 3.81 -46.24
CA GLY A 529 -26.87 4.82 -45.19
C GLY A 529 -28.11 4.49 -44.40
N LYS A 530 -28.02 4.63 -43.15
CA LYS A 530 -28.74 5.33 -42.10
C LYS A 530 -28.40 4.71 -40.77
#